data_fa91f52cb5a4e8bf6a29d68ac6dd6042
#
_entry.id   fa91f52cb5a4e8bf6a29d68ac6dd6042
#
_cell.length_a   1.000
_cell.length_b   1.000
_cell.length_c   1.000
_cell.angle_alpha   90.00
_cell.angle_beta   90.00
_cell.angle_gamma   90.00
#
_symmetry.space_group_name_H-M   'P 1'
#
loop_
_entity.id
_entity.type
_entity.pdbx_description
1 polymer ?
#
loop_
_entity_poly.entity_id
_entity_poly.type
_entity_poly.pdbx_seq_one_letter_code
_entity_poly.pdbx_strand_id
1 'polypeptide(L)'
;MRIRQHVNPLKSDLLDIADVPRVEAEPGRALEVELGAAEAHFLIDRARADTETQFVGVEIRRELVEAVNVACAAAGPANLRSVFANMSVDMGRLFRDASVRRFFLNFPDPWFKSRQHKRRVIGPGLMAEIGRALAPRGELYVQTDIFALALDAMAALEADDGFANVAEPWTFLRASPYEAKSRRERQCESEGVRVWRLLYTKAT
;
A
#
# COMPACT_ATOMS: atom_id res chain seq x y z
N MET A 1 -12.29 3.02 -22.61
CA MET A 1 -12.35 1.62 -22.08
C MET A 1 -12.64 1.69 -20.58
N ARG A 2 -13.60 0.93 -20.04
CA ARG A 2 -13.91 0.98 -18.58
C ARG A 2 -12.91 0.11 -17.83
N ILE A 3 -12.01 0.70 -17.05
CA ILE A 3 -11.04 -0.04 -16.21
C ILE A 3 -11.81 -0.78 -15.11
N ARG A 4 -11.51 -2.06 -14.91
CA ARG A 4 -12.15 -2.87 -13.86
C ARG A 4 -11.70 -2.39 -12.50
N GLN A 5 -12.64 -2.16 -11.59
CA GLN A 5 -12.35 -1.68 -10.23
C GLN A 5 -11.63 -2.76 -9.39
N HIS A 6 -12.04 -4.02 -9.52
CA HIS A 6 -11.42 -5.15 -8.79
C HIS A 6 -10.82 -6.14 -9.78
N VAL A 7 -9.56 -6.49 -9.57
CA VAL A 7 -8.83 -7.47 -10.38
C VAL A 7 -8.49 -8.67 -9.49
N ASN A 8 -8.74 -9.89 -9.99
CA ASN A 8 -8.36 -11.10 -9.28
C ASN A 8 -6.83 -11.28 -9.32
N PRO A 9 -6.10 -11.11 -8.21
CA PRO A 9 -4.64 -11.22 -8.20
C PRO A 9 -4.12 -12.64 -8.44
N LEU A 10 -5.01 -13.66 -8.41
CA LEU A 10 -4.66 -15.07 -8.63
C LEU A 10 -4.88 -15.52 -10.08
N LYS A 11 -4.98 -14.61 -11.03
CA LYS A 11 -4.98 -14.97 -12.45
C LYS A 11 -3.57 -15.35 -12.90
N SER A 12 -3.47 -16.34 -13.81
CA SER A 12 -2.18 -16.86 -14.28
C SER A 12 -1.28 -15.79 -14.89
N ASP A 13 -1.85 -14.87 -15.67
CA ASP A 13 -1.14 -13.74 -16.30
C ASP A 13 -0.64 -12.69 -15.30
N LEU A 14 -1.17 -12.69 -14.08
CA LEU A 14 -0.78 -11.80 -13.00
C LEU A 14 0.07 -12.48 -11.92
N LEU A 15 0.16 -13.82 -11.96
CA LEU A 15 1.06 -14.58 -11.08
C LEU A 15 2.46 -14.73 -11.65
N ASP A 16 2.62 -14.50 -12.96
CA ASP A 16 3.91 -14.62 -13.67
C ASP A 16 4.15 -13.41 -14.56
N ILE A 17 4.28 -12.23 -13.94
CA ILE A 17 4.65 -10.99 -14.63
C ILE A 17 6.15 -11.05 -14.93
N ALA A 18 6.54 -11.06 -16.22
CA ALA A 18 7.92 -11.23 -16.64
C ALA A 18 8.83 -10.07 -16.16
N ASP A 19 8.44 -8.83 -16.43
CA ASP A 19 9.27 -7.64 -16.27
C ASP A 19 8.86 -6.83 -15.02
N VAL A 20 8.97 -7.43 -13.82
CA VAL A 20 8.79 -6.69 -12.56
C VAL A 20 10.08 -5.94 -12.23
N PRO A 21 10.05 -4.59 -12.19
CA PRO A 21 11.26 -3.82 -11.94
C PRO A 21 11.69 -3.90 -10.47
N ARG A 22 12.99 -3.89 -10.23
CA ARG A 22 13.52 -3.61 -8.90
C ARG A 22 13.27 -2.14 -8.57
N VAL A 23 12.71 -1.88 -7.39
CA VAL A 23 12.47 -0.54 -6.86
C VAL A 23 13.55 -0.21 -5.84
N GLU A 24 14.30 0.83 -6.11
CA GLU A 24 15.33 1.35 -5.22
C GLU A 24 15.11 2.86 -5.07
N ALA A 25 15.41 3.38 -3.88
CA ALA A 25 15.44 4.82 -3.67
C ALA A 25 16.67 5.42 -4.33
N GLU A 26 16.55 6.65 -4.80
CA GLU A 26 17.72 7.45 -5.17
C GLU A 26 18.65 7.64 -3.97
N PRO A 27 19.98 7.73 -4.18
CA PRO A 27 20.93 7.90 -3.09
C PRO A 27 20.55 9.08 -2.18
N GLY A 28 20.48 8.81 -0.87
CA GLY A 28 20.14 9.83 0.14
C GLY A 28 18.64 10.08 0.33
N ARG A 29 17.78 9.47 -0.47
CA ARG A 29 16.31 9.60 -0.32
C ARG A 29 15.71 8.42 0.41
N ALA A 30 14.69 8.67 1.21
CA ALA A 30 13.84 7.63 1.76
C ALA A 30 12.83 7.16 0.70
N LEU A 31 12.40 5.90 0.79
CA LEU A 31 11.39 5.30 -0.08
C LEU A 31 10.09 5.06 0.69
N GLU A 32 8.99 5.60 0.18
CA GLU A 32 7.63 5.29 0.65
C GLU A 32 6.83 4.64 -0.48
N VAL A 33 6.05 3.61 -0.15
CA VAL A 33 5.37 2.77 -1.14
C VAL A 33 3.90 2.59 -0.79
N GLU A 34 3.00 2.82 -1.74
CA GLU A 34 1.60 2.44 -1.63
C GLU A 34 1.32 1.16 -2.42
N LEU A 35 0.82 0.14 -1.74
CA LEU A 35 0.43 -1.14 -2.32
C LEU A 35 -1.05 -1.08 -2.75
N GLY A 36 -1.29 -1.20 -4.07
CA GLY A 36 -2.62 -1.00 -4.67
C GLY A 36 -2.95 0.48 -4.88
N ALA A 37 -2.01 1.25 -5.43
CA ALA A 37 -2.10 2.71 -5.50
C ALA A 37 -3.18 3.26 -6.43
N ALA A 38 -3.79 2.45 -7.29
CA ALA A 38 -4.79 2.87 -8.27
C ALA A 38 -4.33 4.10 -9.08
N GLU A 39 -5.07 5.22 -9.02
CA GLU A 39 -4.71 6.50 -9.64
C GLU A 39 -3.70 7.32 -8.81
N ALA A 40 -3.13 6.76 -7.77
CA ALA A 40 -2.10 7.32 -6.89
C ALA A 40 -2.44 8.68 -6.25
N HIS A 41 -3.73 9.00 -6.05
CA HIS A 41 -4.14 10.29 -5.48
C HIS A 41 -3.50 10.57 -4.11
N PHE A 42 -3.41 9.57 -3.24
CA PHE A 42 -2.76 9.69 -1.94
C PHE A 42 -1.27 10.01 -2.09
N LEU A 43 -0.57 9.27 -2.96
CA LEU A 43 0.86 9.49 -3.20
C LEU A 43 1.15 10.82 -3.89
N ILE A 44 0.27 11.29 -4.77
CA ILE A 44 0.41 12.62 -5.42
C ILE A 44 0.40 13.73 -4.37
N ASP A 45 -0.53 13.68 -3.41
CA ASP A 45 -0.60 14.66 -2.33
C ASP A 45 0.64 14.55 -1.42
N ARG A 46 1.08 13.31 -1.09
CA ARG A 46 2.29 13.06 -0.31
C ARG A 46 3.55 13.59 -1.00
N ALA A 47 3.71 13.29 -2.29
CA ALA A 47 4.89 13.65 -3.06
C ALA A 47 5.02 15.17 -3.29
N ARG A 48 3.89 15.87 -3.34
CA ARG A 48 3.87 17.35 -3.39
C ARG A 48 4.25 17.98 -2.06
N ALA A 49 3.85 17.34 -0.94
CA ALA A 49 4.14 17.83 0.41
C ALA A 49 5.58 17.53 0.86
N ASP A 50 6.19 16.46 0.35
CA ASP A 50 7.55 16.01 0.71
C ASP A 50 8.34 15.71 -0.56
N THR A 51 9.13 16.67 -1.02
CA THR A 51 9.93 16.55 -2.25
C THR A 51 11.23 15.76 -2.07
N GLU A 52 11.66 15.54 -0.83
CA GLU A 52 12.90 14.84 -0.49
C GLU A 52 12.72 13.31 -0.41
N THR A 53 11.48 12.86 -0.27
CA THR A 53 11.13 11.43 -0.26
C THR A 53 10.77 10.97 -1.66
N GLN A 54 11.17 9.75 -2.00
CA GLN A 54 10.73 9.07 -3.22
C GLN A 54 9.49 8.25 -2.94
N PHE A 55 8.48 8.40 -3.79
CA PHE A 55 7.21 7.69 -3.69
C PHE A 55 7.02 6.72 -4.85
N VAL A 56 6.53 5.52 -4.53
CA VAL A 56 6.24 4.49 -5.54
C VAL A 56 4.86 3.88 -5.29
N GLY A 57 4.00 3.93 -6.31
CA GLY A 57 2.74 3.19 -6.32
C GLY A 57 2.93 1.82 -6.97
N VAL A 58 2.59 0.73 -6.26
CA VAL A 58 2.51 -0.61 -6.84
C VAL A 58 1.07 -0.87 -7.24
N GLU A 59 0.81 -1.20 -8.51
CA GLU A 59 -0.54 -1.42 -9.01
C GLU A 59 -0.57 -2.57 -10.02
N ILE A 60 -1.63 -3.40 -9.93
CA ILE A 60 -1.83 -4.59 -10.76
C ILE A 60 -2.57 -4.29 -12.07
N ARG A 61 -3.04 -3.07 -12.28
CA ARG A 61 -3.71 -2.60 -13.50
C ARG A 61 -2.74 -1.75 -14.31
N ARG A 62 -2.21 -2.32 -15.37
CA ARG A 62 -1.19 -1.69 -16.23
C ARG A 62 -1.64 -0.33 -16.74
N GLU A 63 -2.89 -0.20 -17.14
CA GLU A 63 -3.45 1.04 -17.70
C GLU A 63 -3.41 2.20 -16.68
N LEU A 64 -3.58 1.90 -15.38
CA LEU A 64 -3.48 2.91 -14.32
C LEU A 64 -2.02 3.30 -14.07
N VAL A 65 -1.11 2.34 -14.07
CA VAL A 65 0.34 2.61 -13.94
C VAL A 65 0.80 3.55 -15.05
N GLU A 66 0.46 3.26 -16.29
CA GLU A 66 0.80 4.07 -17.45
C GLU A 66 0.20 5.48 -17.35
N ALA A 67 -1.09 5.58 -16.98
CA ALA A 67 -1.77 6.87 -16.83
C ALA A 67 -1.13 7.75 -15.75
N VAL A 68 -0.78 7.16 -14.58
CA VAL A 68 -0.10 7.89 -13.49
C VAL A 68 1.27 8.37 -13.95
N ASN A 69 2.07 7.52 -14.60
CA ASN A 69 3.42 7.89 -15.04
C ASN A 69 3.39 8.97 -16.12
N VAL A 70 2.45 8.90 -17.06
CA VAL A 70 2.24 9.97 -18.06
C VAL A 70 1.84 11.28 -17.39
N ALA A 71 0.90 11.25 -16.45
CA ALA A 71 0.47 12.44 -15.72
C ALA A 71 1.60 13.06 -14.87
N CYS A 72 2.40 12.24 -14.21
CA CYS A 72 3.56 12.71 -13.44
C CYS A 72 4.62 13.35 -14.34
N ALA A 73 4.93 12.74 -15.48
CA ALA A 73 5.90 13.29 -16.43
C ALA A 73 5.43 14.62 -17.05
N ALA A 74 4.12 14.80 -17.24
CA ALA A 74 3.56 16.02 -17.88
C ALA A 74 3.50 17.22 -16.89
N ALA A 75 3.02 17.02 -15.67
CA ALA A 75 2.77 18.10 -14.70
C ALA A 75 2.67 17.63 -13.25
N GLY A 76 3.09 16.42 -12.94
CA GLY A 76 3.03 15.83 -11.60
C GLY A 76 4.31 16.04 -10.79
N PRO A 77 4.36 15.46 -9.59
CA PRO A 77 5.56 15.46 -8.77
C PRO A 77 6.65 14.55 -9.37
N ALA A 78 7.87 15.07 -9.48
CA ALA A 78 9.01 14.37 -10.09
C ALA A 78 9.50 13.18 -9.24
N ASN A 79 9.19 13.17 -7.95
CA ASN A 79 9.58 12.15 -6.97
C ASN A 79 8.54 11.01 -6.82
N LEU A 80 7.58 10.90 -7.74
CA LEU A 80 6.56 9.86 -7.77
C LEU A 80 6.59 9.07 -9.08
N ARG A 81 6.51 7.75 -8.97
CA ARG A 81 6.24 6.85 -10.11
C ARG A 81 5.33 5.69 -9.69
N SER A 82 4.65 5.09 -10.65
CA SER A 82 3.94 3.82 -10.47
C SER A 82 4.67 2.67 -11.15
N VAL A 83 4.55 1.47 -10.59
CA VAL A 83 5.10 0.23 -11.14
C VAL A 83 4.02 -0.83 -11.28
N PHE A 84 4.05 -1.55 -12.40
CA PHE A 84 3.13 -2.66 -12.66
C PHE A 84 3.69 -3.91 -12.01
N ALA A 85 2.99 -4.41 -10.98
CA ALA A 85 3.36 -5.63 -10.28
C ALA A 85 2.17 -6.16 -9.45
N ASN A 86 2.25 -7.42 -9.07
CA ASN A 86 1.30 -8.06 -8.17
C ASN A 86 1.90 -8.16 -6.76
N MET A 87 1.45 -7.32 -5.84
CA MET A 87 1.95 -7.33 -4.44
C MET A 87 1.82 -8.69 -3.74
N SER A 88 0.93 -9.59 -4.22
CA SER A 88 0.76 -10.91 -3.60
C SER A 88 1.90 -11.88 -3.89
N VAL A 89 2.71 -11.64 -4.94
CA VAL A 89 3.77 -12.55 -5.38
C VAL A 89 5.09 -11.87 -5.72
N ASP A 90 5.08 -10.56 -6.02
CA ASP A 90 6.24 -9.87 -6.54
C ASP A 90 7.05 -9.07 -5.50
N MET A 91 6.66 -9.04 -4.23
CA MET A 91 7.33 -8.22 -3.20
C MET A 91 8.84 -8.49 -3.11
N GLY A 92 9.26 -9.76 -3.17
CA GLY A 92 10.68 -10.13 -3.16
C GLY A 92 11.46 -9.68 -4.40
N ARG A 93 10.77 -9.53 -5.54
CA ARG A 93 11.35 -8.98 -6.79
C ARG A 93 11.43 -7.46 -6.75
N LEU A 94 10.39 -6.82 -6.20
CA LEU A 94 10.27 -5.37 -6.12
C LEU A 94 11.28 -4.76 -5.14
N PHE A 95 11.38 -5.30 -3.92
CA PHE A 95 12.08 -4.63 -2.83
C PHE A 95 13.19 -5.49 -2.24
N ARG A 96 14.35 -4.87 -1.97
CA ARG A 96 15.40 -5.46 -1.14
C ARG A 96 15.00 -5.45 0.33
N ASP A 97 15.69 -6.25 1.14
CA ASP A 97 15.57 -6.22 2.58
C ASP A 97 15.90 -4.82 3.11
N ALA A 98 15.15 -4.37 4.10
CA ALA A 98 15.38 -3.13 4.80
C ALA A 98 15.51 -1.87 3.90
N SER A 99 14.79 -1.84 2.75
CA SER A 99 14.92 -0.78 1.74
C SER A 99 13.78 0.24 1.74
N VAL A 100 12.67 -0.03 2.43
CA VAL A 100 11.47 0.81 2.41
C VAL A 100 11.25 1.44 3.78
N ARG A 101 11.14 2.77 3.82
CA ARG A 101 10.83 3.50 5.06
C ARG A 101 9.39 3.29 5.51
N ARG A 102 8.44 3.29 4.56
CA ARG A 102 7.01 3.16 4.88
C ARG A 102 6.23 2.48 3.77
N PHE A 103 5.35 1.57 4.18
CA PHE A 103 4.30 1.04 3.31
C PHE A 103 2.94 1.60 3.69
N PHE A 104 2.13 1.87 2.66
CA PHE A 104 0.71 2.22 2.78
C PHE A 104 -0.13 1.13 2.13
N LEU A 105 -1.19 0.71 2.81
CA LEU A 105 -2.21 -0.18 2.31
C LEU A 105 -3.58 0.49 2.50
N ASN A 106 -3.99 1.25 1.50
CA ASN A 106 -5.18 2.07 1.53
C ASN A 106 -6.36 1.36 0.88
N PHE A 107 -7.40 1.05 1.67
CA PHE A 107 -8.67 0.48 1.21
C PHE A 107 -8.48 -0.77 0.31
N PRO A 108 -7.78 -1.80 0.79
CA PRO A 108 -7.58 -3.03 0.04
C PRO A 108 -8.91 -3.70 -0.30
N ASP A 109 -8.96 -4.41 -1.43
CA ASP A 109 -10.16 -5.10 -1.91
C ASP A 109 -10.72 -6.08 -0.86
N PRO A 110 -11.99 -5.94 -0.46
CA PRO A 110 -12.54 -6.69 0.67
C PRO A 110 -12.84 -8.16 0.35
N TRP A 111 -13.09 -8.52 -0.93
CA TRP A 111 -13.45 -9.86 -1.34
C TRP A 111 -14.45 -10.54 -0.38
N PHE A 112 -15.68 -9.97 -0.28
CA PHE A 112 -16.69 -10.31 0.74
C PHE A 112 -17.14 -11.80 0.74
N LYS A 113 -17.15 -12.47 -0.42
CA LYS A 113 -17.58 -13.87 -0.49
C LYS A 113 -16.50 -14.78 0.07
N SER A 114 -16.85 -15.71 0.98
CA SER A 114 -15.90 -16.63 1.65
C SER A 114 -14.99 -17.37 0.67
N ARG A 115 -15.52 -17.82 -0.49
CA ARG A 115 -14.74 -18.45 -1.55
C ARG A 115 -13.68 -17.54 -2.19
N GLN A 116 -13.77 -16.23 -1.95
CA GLN A 116 -12.85 -15.21 -2.48
C GLN A 116 -11.85 -14.70 -1.44
N HIS A 117 -11.97 -15.09 -0.16
CA HIS A 117 -11.08 -14.64 0.91
C HIS A 117 -9.60 -14.91 0.60
N LYS A 118 -9.29 -16.00 -0.13
CA LYS A 118 -7.93 -16.29 -0.63
C LYS A 118 -7.35 -15.23 -1.56
N ARG A 119 -8.14 -14.23 -2.01
CA ARG A 119 -7.73 -13.10 -2.83
C ARG A 119 -7.45 -11.84 -2.01
N ARG A 120 -7.80 -11.87 -0.71
CA ARG A 120 -7.45 -10.78 0.21
C ARG A 120 -5.94 -10.69 0.29
N VAL A 121 -5.44 -9.47 0.18
CA VAL A 121 -4.00 -9.23 0.22
C VAL A 121 -3.48 -9.26 1.66
N ILE A 122 -4.32 -8.91 2.64
CA ILE A 122 -3.95 -8.98 4.06
C ILE A 122 -3.87 -10.44 4.49
N GLY A 123 -2.66 -10.86 4.83
CA GLY A 123 -2.37 -12.21 5.26
C GLY A 123 -0.89 -12.39 5.62
N PRO A 124 -0.52 -13.50 6.28
CA PRO A 124 0.82 -13.68 6.82
C PRO A 124 1.91 -13.58 5.74
N GLY A 125 1.66 -14.03 4.52
CA GLY A 125 2.65 -13.95 3.45
C GLY A 125 3.01 -12.51 3.06
N LEU A 126 2.01 -11.63 2.87
CA LEU A 126 2.29 -10.23 2.56
C LEU A 126 2.89 -9.50 3.77
N MET A 127 2.42 -9.79 4.99
CA MET A 127 2.98 -9.16 6.21
C MET A 127 4.45 -9.52 6.40
N ALA A 128 4.84 -10.78 6.20
CA ALA A 128 6.24 -11.21 6.24
C ALA A 128 7.11 -10.47 5.19
N GLU A 129 6.63 -10.33 3.95
CA GLU A 129 7.33 -9.61 2.90
C GLU A 129 7.44 -8.10 3.19
N ILE A 130 6.39 -7.48 3.74
CA ILE A 130 6.43 -6.10 4.21
C ILE A 130 7.46 -5.97 5.34
N GLY A 131 7.44 -6.84 6.34
CA GLY A 131 8.39 -6.85 7.45
C GLY A 131 9.84 -7.01 6.97
N ARG A 132 10.10 -7.89 5.99
CA ARG A 132 11.41 -8.05 5.35
C ARG A 132 11.89 -6.76 4.69
N ALA A 133 11.02 -6.15 3.86
CA ALA A 133 11.37 -4.99 3.05
C ALA A 133 11.44 -3.67 3.85
N LEU A 134 10.75 -3.55 4.98
CA LEU A 134 10.81 -2.37 5.85
C LEU A 134 12.21 -2.18 6.43
N ALA A 135 12.71 -0.97 6.34
CA ALA A 135 13.91 -0.53 7.06
C ALA A 135 13.72 -0.66 8.58
N PRO A 136 14.80 -0.69 9.40
CA PRO A 136 14.67 -0.60 10.85
C PRO A 136 13.81 0.62 11.25
N ARG A 137 12.84 0.41 12.14
CA ARG A 137 11.83 1.42 12.52
C ARG A 137 10.94 1.91 11.36
N GLY A 138 10.95 1.21 10.23
CA GLY A 138 10.02 1.47 9.13
C GLY A 138 8.58 1.22 9.54
N GLU A 139 7.64 1.82 8.83
CA GLU A 139 6.23 1.84 9.22
C GLU A 139 5.32 1.18 8.18
N LEU A 140 4.29 0.51 8.67
CA LEU A 140 3.16 0.05 7.88
C LEU A 140 1.90 0.79 8.32
N TYR A 141 1.31 1.56 7.39
CA TYR A 141 0.02 2.19 7.58
C TYR A 141 -1.06 1.43 6.81
N VAL A 142 -2.14 1.07 7.49
CA VAL A 142 -3.30 0.38 6.89
C VAL A 142 -4.55 1.18 7.20
N GLN A 143 -5.40 1.41 6.19
CA GLN A 143 -6.73 1.97 6.41
C GLN A 143 -7.79 1.31 5.53
N THR A 144 -8.99 1.20 6.07
CA THR A 144 -10.16 0.62 5.39
C THR A 144 -11.46 1.09 6.04
N ASP A 145 -12.55 1.17 5.27
CA ASP A 145 -13.91 1.37 5.75
C ASP A 145 -14.61 0.04 6.13
N ILE A 146 -13.97 -1.09 5.91
CA ILE A 146 -14.51 -2.42 6.20
C ILE A 146 -13.94 -2.92 7.53
N PHE A 147 -14.76 -2.91 8.59
CA PHE A 147 -14.34 -3.28 9.94
C PHE A 147 -13.73 -4.69 10.02
N ALA A 148 -14.31 -5.67 9.32
CA ALA A 148 -13.76 -7.04 9.30
C ALA A 148 -12.33 -7.09 8.73
N LEU A 149 -12.02 -6.30 7.67
CA LEU A 149 -10.66 -6.21 7.16
C LEU A 149 -9.71 -5.50 8.12
N ALA A 150 -10.20 -4.50 8.84
CA ALA A 150 -9.40 -3.81 9.85
C ALA A 150 -9.02 -4.76 10.99
N LEU A 151 -9.95 -5.62 11.42
CA LEU A 151 -9.68 -6.66 12.44
C LEU A 151 -8.74 -7.74 11.90
N ASP A 152 -8.92 -8.20 10.67
CA ASP A 152 -8.03 -9.19 10.05
C ASP A 152 -6.58 -8.64 9.98
N ALA A 153 -6.42 -7.36 9.59
CA ALA A 153 -5.12 -6.69 9.56
C ALA A 153 -4.50 -6.55 10.95
N MET A 154 -5.28 -6.08 11.91
CA MET A 154 -4.85 -5.95 13.31
C MET A 154 -4.41 -7.31 13.87
N ALA A 155 -5.22 -8.35 13.71
CA ALA A 155 -4.90 -9.68 14.22
C ALA A 155 -3.61 -10.26 13.59
N ALA A 156 -3.40 -10.04 12.30
CA ALA A 156 -2.19 -10.48 11.61
C ALA A 156 -0.92 -9.76 12.11
N LEU A 157 -1.04 -8.46 12.41
CA LEU A 157 0.08 -7.64 12.85
C LEU A 157 0.39 -7.80 14.35
N GLU A 158 -0.63 -7.95 15.19
CA GLU A 158 -0.45 -8.21 16.64
C GLU A 158 0.07 -9.64 16.92
N ALA A 159 -0.12 -10.57 15.98
CA ALA A 159 0.43 -11.92 16.09
C ALA A 159 1.89 -12.04 15.62
N ASP A 160 2.47 -10.97 15.07
CA ASP A 160 3.84 -10.93 14.54
C ASP A 160 4.71 -10.03 15.44
N ASP A 161 5.60 -10.64 16.21
CA ASP A 161 6.53 -9.92 17.10
C ASP A 161 7.47 -8.94 16.35
N GLY A 162 7.53 -9.04 15.02
CA GLY A 162 8.27 -8.11 14.18
C GLY A 162 7.61 -6.73 14.03
N PHE A 163 6.39 -6.54 14.55
CA PHE A 163 5.66 -5.28 14.49
C PHE A 163 5.19 -4.80 15.87
N ALA A 164 5.20 -3.49 16.07
CA ALA A 164 4.66 -2.83 17.26
C ALA A 164 3.63 -1.80 16.87
N ASN A 165 2.43 -1.85 17.47
CA ASN A 165 1.37 -0.87 17.24
C ASN A 165 1.77 0.49 17.83
N VAL A 166 1.71 1.54 17.02
CA VAL A 166 2.10 2.92 17.44
C VAL A 166 1.08 3.51 18.42
N ALA A 167 -0.19 3.12 18.34
CA ALA A 167 -1.20 3.62 19.24
C ALA A 167 -1.09 2.92 20.61
N GLU A 168 -1.40 1.67 20.67
CA GLU A 168 -1.34 0.73 21.80
C GLU A 168 -1.72 -0.65 21.24
N PRO A 169 -1.32 -1.76 21.84
CA PRO A 169 -1.74 -3.07 21.39
C PRO A 169 -3.27 -3.16 21.21
N TRP A 170 -3.70 -3.75 20.10
CA TRP A 170 -5.12 -3.96 19.77
C TRP A 170 -5.95 -2.67 19.65
N THR A 171 -5.34 -1.54 19.31
CA THR A 171 -5.99 -0.23 19.24
C THR A 171 -5.90 0.37 17.83
N PHE A 172 -6.97 1.00 17.37
CA PHE A 172 -7.00 1.79 16.14
C PHE A 172 -6.54 3.23 16.40
N LEU A 173 -5.91 3.84 15.39
CA LEU A 173 -5.69 5.28 15.41
C LEU A 173 -7.01 6.04 15.38
N ARG A 174 -7.10 7.13 16.13
CA ARG A 174 -8.28 8.01 16.17
C ARG A 174 -8.42 8.86 14.91
N ALA A 175 -7.30 9.27 14.32
CA ALA A 175 -7.23 10.10 13.12
C ALA A 175 -6.09 9.66 12.21
N SER A 176 -6.12 10.06 10.94
CA SER A 176 -4.98 9.90 10.04
C SER A 176 -3.80 10.77 10.51
N PRO A 177 -2.56 10.25 10.56
CA PRO A 177 -1.38 11.07 10.80
C PRO A 177 -0.94 11.84 9.55
N TYR A 178 -1.63 11.67 8.43
CA TYR A 178 -1.31 12.29 7.14
C TYR A 178 -2.42 13.24 6.69
N GLU A 179 -2.05 14.39 6.13
CA GLU A 179 -2.99 15.31 5.47
C GLU A 179 -3.43 14.78 4.10
N ALA A 180 -2.54 14.04 3.43
CA ALA A 180 -2.84 13.36 2.17
C ALA A 180 -3.97 12.36 2.33
N LYS A 181 -4.90 12.36 1.37
CA LYS A 181 -6.08 11.50 1.40
C LYS A 181 -6.27 10.74 0.10
N SER A 182 -6.57 9.46 0.20
CA SER A 182 -6.99 8.68 -0.95
C SER A 182 -8.37 9.12 -1.45
N ARG A 183 -8.72 8.77 -2.69
CA ARG A 183 -10.07 9.05 -3.23
C ARG A 183 -11.17 8.41 -2.37
N ARG A 184 -10.96 7.17 -1.93
CA ARG A 184 -11.94 6.46 -1.10
C ARG A 184 -12.10 7.10 0.27
N GLU A 185 -11.02 7.59 0.87
CA GLU A 185 -11.08 8.29 2.16
C GLU A 185 -11.91 9.57 2.07
N ARG A 186 -11.67 10.40 1.04
CA ARG A 186 -12.50 11.60 0.79
C ARG A 186 -13.98 11.26 0.63
N GLN A 187 -14.29 10.17 -0.07
CA GLN A 187 -15.64 9.69 -0.23
C GLN A 187 -16.24 9.26 1.13
N CYS A 188 -15.53 8.47 1.92
CA CYS A 188 -15.97 8.05 3.25
C CYS A 188 -16.26 9.25 4.16
N GLU A 189 -15.41 10.27 4.15
CA GLU A 189 -15.60 11.49 4.91
C GLU A 189 -16.86 12.24 4.46
N SER A 190 -17.08 12.38 3.15
CA SER A 190 -18.28 13.06 2.62
C SER A 190 -19.58 12.33 2.91
N GLU A 191 -19.53 11.01 3.04
CA GLU A 191 -20.66 10.13 3.33
C GLU A 191 -20.84 9.84 4.83
N GLY A 192 -19.94 10.33 5.70
CA GLY A 192 -19.94 10.05 7.14
C GLY A 192 -19.61 8.59 7.48
N VAL A 193 -18.94 7.88 6.56
CA VAL A 193 -18.53 6.49 6.74
C VAL A 193 -17.24 6.44 7.56
N ARG A 194 -17.24 5.62 8.62
CA ARG A 194 -16.06 5.46 9.48
C ARG A 194 -14.92 4.77 8.74
N VAL A 195 -13.72 5.32 8.89
CA VAL A 195 -12.46 4.72 8.41
C VAL A 195 -11.68 4.21 9.61
N TRP A 196 -11.30 2.94 9.55
CA TRP A 196 -10.45 2.27 10.53
C TRP A 196 -9.00 2.38 10.10
N ARG A 197 -8.11 2.80 11.01
CA ARG A 197 -6.71 3.09 10.70
C ARG A 197 -5.78 2.40 11.70
N LEU A 198 -4.71 1.83 11.17
CA LEU A 198 -3.66 1.15 11.92
C LEU A 198 -2.31 1.73 11.49
N LEU A 199 -1.41 1.89 12.43
CA LEU A 199 -0.02 2.24 12.18
C LEU A 199 0.87 1.36 13.04
N TYR A 200 1.74 0.60 12.39
CA TYR A 200 2.70 -0.26 13.05
C TYR A 200 4.12 0.14 12.65
N THR A 201 5.04 0.04 13.59
CA THR A 201 6.48 0.15 13.32
C THR A 201 7.10 -1.24 13.31
N LYS A 202 8.10 -1.44 12.46
CA LYS A 202 8.95 -2.62 12.51
C LYS A 202 9.70 -2.63 13.85
N ALA A 203 9.57 -3.70 14.62
CA ALA A 203 10.36 -3.91 15.83
C ALA A 203 11.85 -3.99 15.48
N THR A 204 12.70 -3.50 16.37
CA THR A 204 14.17 -3.50 16.18
C THR A 204 14.77 -4.84 16.50
#